data_3b98eb376d8cc4f4a71ddb2ed69b466c
#
_entry.id   3b98eb376d8cc4f4a71ddb2ed69b466c
#
_cell.length_a   1.000
_cell.length_b   1.000
_cell.length_c   1.000
_cell.angle_alpha   90.00
_cell.angle_beta   90.00
_cell.angle_gamma   90.00
#
_symmetry.space_group_name_H-M   'P 1'
#
loop_
_entity.id
_entity.type
_entity.pdbx_description
1 polymer ?
#
loop_
_entity_poly.entity_id
_entity_poly.type
_entity_poly.pdbx_seq_one_letter_code
_entity_poly.pdbx_strand_id
1 'polypeptide(L)'
;GPELYEALRQTKAIFDPENRMNPGKIVDAPPIRENLRYGTEYETIELKTVYDWGADGGFAPAVEMCNGAGVCRKVGVGTMCPSFHATRDERDTTRGRANGLRNALAGRIPQEELYSPEMYGVMDLCLGCKACKSECPSAVDMARIKSEYLVHYYAENGLPLFNRMMGLLPTLNKLLYRVARPLVPLVNASLASAPAKALFGKIGVHPARTLPKYAPDTFSHWFHARSQGPG
;
A
#
# COMPACT_ATOMS: atom_id res chain seq x y z
N GLY A 1 13.03 19.41 40.10
CA GLY A 1 13.55 18.66 41.25
C GLY A 1 12.39 18.10 42.09
N PRO A 2 12.65 17.30 43.13
CA PRO A 2 11.61 16.63 43.94
C PRO A 2 10.60 17.59 44.55
N GLU A 3 11.01 18.75 45.04
CA GLU A 3 10.11 19.75 45.63
C GLU A 3 9.09 20.29 44.64
N LEU A 4 9.53 20.58 43.39
CA LEU A 4 8.62 21.05 42.35
C LEU A 4 7.66 19.94 41.92
N TYR A 5 8.13 18.69 41.86
CA TYR A 5 7.28 17.55 41.55
C TYR A 5 6.18 17.35 42.63
N GLU A 6 6.57 17.48 43.92
CA GLU A 6 5.60 17.39 45.00
C GLU A 6 4.56 18.53 44.93
N ALA A 7 4.98 19.75 44.60
CA ALA A 7 4.04 20.86 44.37
C ALA A 7 3.06 20.57 43.24
N LEU A 8 3.50 19.91 42.11
CA LEU A 8 2.61 19.48 41.03
C LEU A 8 1.62 18.42 41.50
N ARG A 9 2.05 17.44 42.31
CA ARG A 9 1.16 16.45 42.94
C ARG A 9 0.07 17.08 43.80
N GLN A 10 0.47 18.00 44.68
CA GLN A 10 -0.47 18.73 45.54
C GLN A 10 -1.45 19.57 44.73
N THR A 11 -0.97 20.26 43.70
CA THR A 11 -1.83 21.00 42.79
C THR A 11 -2.86 20.07 42.12
N LYS A 12 -2.41 18.92 41.59
CA LYS A 12 -3.28 17.92 41.01
C LYS A 12 -4.35 17.43 42.01
N ALA A 13 -3.93 17.13 43.24
CA ALA A 13 -4.84 16.63 44.28
C ALA A 13 -5.90 17.69 44.73
N ILE A 14 -5.59 18.97 44.66
CA ILE A 14 -6.55 20.04 44.95
C ILE A 14 -7.67 20.10 43.90
N PHE A 15 -7.30 20.01 42.63
CA PHE A 15 -8.27 20.12 41.51
C PHE A 15 -8.94 18.79 41.12
N ASP A 16 -8.30 17.69 41.47
CA ASP A 16 -8.78 16.33 41.10
C ASP A 16 -8.47 15.34 42.23
N PRO A 17 -9.15 15.47 43.38
CA PRO A 17 -8.86 14.65 44.57
C PRO A 17 -9.15 13.15 44.35
N GLU A 18 -10.04 12.83 43.43
CA GLU A 18 -10.39 11.43 43.07
C GLU A 18 -9.56 10.90 41.89
N ASN A 19 -8.60 11.69 41.38
CA ASN A 19 -7.72 11.34 40.26
C ASN A 19 -8.46 10.81 39.02
N ARG A 20 -9.56 11.46 38.65
CA ARG A 20 -10.40 11.11 37.47
C ARG A 20 -9.95 11.79 36.20
N MET A 21 -9.30 12.94 36.25
CA MET A 21 -8.86 13.73 35.10
C MET A 21 -7.45 13.34 34.70
N ASN A 22 -7.32 12.61 33.56
CA ASN A 22 -6.03 12.18 33.02
C ASN A 22 -5.08 11.55 34.06
N PRO A 23 -5.49 10.46 34.74
CA PRO A 23 -4.65 9.82 35.74
C PRO A 23 -3.32 9.35 35.13
N GLY A 24 -2.22 9.52 35.89
CA GLY A 24 -0.90 9.04 35.46
C GLY A 24 -0.29 9.76 34.25
N LYS A 25 -0.63 11.04 34.00
CA LYS A 25 -0.05 11.77 32.85
C LYS A 25 1.14 12.64 33.21
N ILE A 26 1.03 13.55 34.13
CA ILE A 26 2.11 14.44 34.54
C ILE A 26 2.67 13.99 35.89
N VAL A 27 1.78 13.69 36.82
CA VAL A 27 2.12 13.19 38.15
C VAL A 27 1.74 11.71 38.26
N ASP A 28 2.53 10.98 39.02
CA ASP A 28 2.35 9.54 39.25
C ASP A 28 2.20 8.72 37.96
N ALA A 29 2.99 9.07 36.96
CA ALA A 29 3.00 8.36 35.69
C ALA A 29 3.50 6.91 35.88
N PRO A 30 2.87 5.92 35.22
CA PRO A 30 3.38 4.56 35.26
C PRO A 30 4.79 4.49 34.66
N PRO A 31 5.60 3.50 35.06
CA PRO A 31 6.92 3.27 34.47
C PRO A 31 6.85 3.19 32.94
N ILE A 32 7.85 3.74 32.25
CA ILE A 32 7.90 3.83 30.78
C ILE A 32 7.77 2.47 30.06
N ARG A 33 8.07 1.38 30.77
CA ARG A 33 7.99 0.00 30.24
C ARG A 33 6.65 -0.68 30.49
N GLU A 34 5.75 -0.03 31.25
CA GLU A 34 4.42 -0.55 31.52
C GLU A 34 3.39 -0.06 30.48
N ASN A 35 2.36 -0.86 30.26
CA ASN A 35 1.25 -0.55 29.37
C ASN A 35 1.67 -0.25 27.92
N LEU A 36 2.78 -0.81 27.46
CA LEU A 36 3.20 -0.71 26.07
C LEU A 36 2.23 -1.50 25.17
N ARG A 37 1.86 -0.92 24.03
CA ARG A 37 0.89 -1.49 23.08
C ARG A 37 1.21 -2.95 22.69
N TYR A 38 2.49 -3.28 22.57
CA TYR A 38 2.95 -4.61 22.16
C TYR A 38 3.73 -5.35 23.25
N GLY A 39 3.89 -4.74 24.43
CA GLY A 39 4.71 -5.30 25.51
C GLY A 39 6.20 -4.98 25.33
N THR A 40 7.01 -5.46 26.28
CA THR A 40 8.48 -5.29 26.26
C THR A 40 9.18 -6.33 25.39
N GLU A 41 8.54 -7.46 25.13
CA GLU A 41 9.02 -8.58 24.33
C GLU A 41 8.54 -8.50 22.87
N TYR A 42 8.41 -7.26 22.36
CA TYR A 42 7.97 -7.04 21.00
C TYR A 42 9.07 -7.45 20.02
N GLU A 43 8.75 -8.43 19.20
CA GLU A 43 9.59 -8.89 18.11
C GLU A 43 8.76 -8.99 16.83
N THR A 44 9.42 -8.94 15.70
CA THR A 44 8.79 -9.12 14.38
C THR A 44 9.44 -10.27 13.65
N ILE A 45 8.65 -11.01 12.86
CA ILE A 45 9.18 -12.02 11.98
C ILE A 45 10.03 -11.38 10.88
N GLU A 46 11.20 -11.96 10.61
CA GLU A 46 12.03 -11.56 9.48
C GLU A 46 11.49 -12.19 8.19
N LEU A 47 11.23 -11.38 7.20
CA LEU A 47 10.86 -11.82 5.85
C LEU A 47 12.04 -11.63 4.90
N LYS A 48 12.28 -12.62 4.04
CA LYS A 48 13.21 -12.45 2.91
C LYS A 48 12.56 -11.54 1.88
N THR A 49 12.98 -10.29 1.82
CA THR A 49 12.39 -9.27 0.95
C THR A 49 13.01 -9.26 -0.44
N VAL A 50 12.23 -8.82 -1.43
CA VAL A 50 12.66 -8.59 -2.82
C VAL A 50 13.21 -7.18 -3.00
N TYR A 51 12.60 -6.20 -2.32
CA TYR A 51 13.12 -4.84 -2.30
C TYR A 51 14.15 -4.65 -1.18
N ASP A 52 15.09 -3.74 -1.42
CA ASP A 52 16.02 -3.28 -0.39
C ASP A 52 15.32 -2.30 0.57
N TRP A 53 15.11 -2.71 1.80
CA TRP A 53 14.49 -1.92 2.87
C TRP A 53 15.52 -1.34 3.85
N GLY A 54 16.80 -1.36 3.49
CA GLY A 54 17.88 -0.89 4.38
C GLY A 54 17.71 0.54 4.86
N ALA A 55 17.24 1.45 3.98
CA ALA A 55 16.98 2.84 4.33
C ALA A 55 15.86 3.03 5.38
N ASP A 56 14.95 2.05 5.48
CA ASP A 56 13.83 2.06 6.43
C ASP A 56 14.14 1.21 7.67
N GLY A 57 15.32 0.60 7.76
CA GLY A 57 15.71 -0.32 8.84
C GLY A 57 15.13 -1.73 8.71
N GLY A 58 14.53 -2.07 7.57
CA GLY A 58 13.88 -3.34 7.29
C GLY A 58 12.42 -3.20 6.87
N PHE A 59 11.80 -4.30 6.48
CA PHE A 59 10.40 -4.29 6.03
C PHE A 59 9.41 -4.02 7.18
N ALA A 60 9.58 -4.66 8.32
CA ALA A 60 8.74 -4.44 9.49
C ALA A 60 8.82 -2.99 9.99
N PRO A 61 10.00 -2.38 10.21
CA PRO A 61 10.12 -0.96 10.50
C PRO A 61 9.46 -0.04 9.48
N ALA A 62 9.56 -0.34 8.17
CA ALA A 62 8.87 0.42 7.14
C ALA A 62 7.34 0.41 7.30
N VAL A 63 6.76 -0.74 7.67
CA VAL A 63 5.33 -0.85 8.00
C VAL A 63 5.01 -0.07 9.29
N GLU A 64 5.91 -0.08 10.26
CA GLU A 64 5.77 0.56 11.56
C GLU A 64 5.94 2.09 11.52
N MET A 65 6.43 2.66 10.43
CA MET A 65 6.45 4.11 10.26
C MET A 65 5.07 4.75 10.44
N CYS A 66 3.98 3.98 10.29
CA CYS A 66 2.64 4.48 10.56
C CYS A 66 2.44 4.77 12.06
N ASN A 67 2.50 6.05 12.43
CA ASN A 67 2.29 6.52 13.80
C ASN A 67 0.81 6.71 14.20
N GLY A 68 -0.13 6.38 13.30
CA GLY A 68 -1.56 6.49 13.57
C GLY A 68 -2.16 7.89 13.40
N ALA A 69 -1.43 8.89 12.87
CA ALA A 69 -1.91 10.27 12.71
C ALA A 69 -3.25 10.42 11.95
N GLY A 70 -3.63 9.42 11.13
CA GLY A 70 -4.96 9.36 10.53
C GLY A 70 -5.20 10.31 9.36
N VAL A 71 -4.18 10.95 8.81
CA VAL A 71 -4.28 11.82 7.62
C VAL A 71 -4.90 11.07 6.44
N CYS A 72 -4.71 9.76 6.35
CA CYS A 72 -5.31 8.89 5.34
C CYS A 72 -6.86 8.74 5.44
N ARG A 73 -7.48 9.33 6.49
CA ARG A 73 -8.94 9.38 6.66
C ARG A 73 -9.56 10.74 6.27
N LYS A 74 -8.79 11.64 5.72
CA LYS A 74 -9.32 12.92 5.23
C LYS A 74 -10.40 12.69 4.18
N VAL A 75 -11.39 13.56 4.17
CA VAL A 75 -12.50 13.57 3.22
C VAL A 75 -12.56 14.91 2.57
N GLY A 76 -12.62 14.94 1.25
CA GLY A 76 -12.78 16.19 0.47
C GLY A 76 -11.53 17.05 0.33
N VAL A 77 -10.38 16.62 0.88
CA VAL A 77 -9.09 17.34 0.76
C VAL A 77 -7.96 16.35 0.52
N GLY A 78 -7.09 16.65 -0.44
CA GLY A 78 -5.96 15.81 -0.82
C GLY A 78 -6.35 14.54 -1.59
N THR A 79 -5.37 13.72 -1.92
CA THR A 79 -5.55 12.48 -2.67
C THR A 79 -5.56 11.26 -1.75
N MET A 80 -4.85 11.30 -0.63
CA MET A 80 -4.69 10.21 0.31
C MET A 80 -5.96 10.01 1.15
N CYS A 81 -6.58 8.84 1.29
CA CYS A 81 -6.39 7.60 0.56
C CYS A 81 -7.59 7.39 -0.36
N PRO A 82 -7.42 7.20 -1.69
CA PRO A 82 -8.55 7.09 -2.62
C PRO A 82 -9.53 5.96 -2.27
N SER A 83 -9.02 4.80 -1.84
CA SER A 83 -9.86 3.69 -1.42
C SER A 83 -10.74 4.06 -0.22
N PHE A 84 -10.20 4.75 0.79
CA PHE A 84 -11.01 5.24 1.90
C PHE A 84 -12.03 6.29 1.47
N HIS A 85 -11.69 7.17 0.53
CA HIS A 85 -12.67 8.14 0.00
C HIS A 85 -13.89 7.45 -0.59
N ALA A 86 -13.70 6.27 -1.21
CA ALA A 86 -14.78 5.49 -1.81
C ALA A 86 -15.55 4.64 -0.79
N THR A 87 -14.86 3.93 0.10
CA THR A 87 -15.48 2.92 0.98
C THR A 87 -15.86 3.43 2.34
N ARG A 88 -15.16 4.44 2.87
CA ARG A 88 -15.24 4.92 4.26
C ARG A 88 -14.85 3.87 5.30
N ASP A 89 -14.28 2.77 4.89
CA ASP A 89 -13.81 1.71 5.76
C ASP A 89 -12.36 1.97 6.19
N GLU A 90 -12.08 1.84 7.49
CA GLU A 90 -10.73 1.98 8.05
C GLU A 90 -9.74 0.99 7.43
N ARG A 91 -10.19 -0.21 7.13
CA ARG A 91 -9.40 -1.25 6.46
C ARG A 91 -8.75 -0.74 5.18
N ASP A 92 -9.42 0.15 4.45
CA ASP A 92 -8.99 0.67 3.16
C ASP A 92 -8.12 1.92 3.26
N THR A 93 -7.69 2.29 4.47
CA THR A 93 -6.72 3.36 4.69
C THR A 93 -5.28 2.84 4.66
N THR A 94 -4.31 3.75 4.49
CA THR A 94 -2.89 3.43 4.72
C THR A 94 -2.64 2.93 6.15
N ARG A 95 -3.31 3.55 7.14
CA ARG A 95 -3.22 3.16 8.55
C ARG A 95 -3.79 1.77 8.79
N GLY A 96 -4.95 1.46 8.26
CA GLY A 96 -5.58 0.13 8.40
C GLY A 96 -4.69 -0.96 7.83
N ARG A 97 -4.16 -0.76 6.63
CA ARG A 97 -3.21 -1.69 5.98
C ARG A 97 -1.92 -1.87 6.78
N ALA A 98 -1.32 -0.77 7.24
CA ALA A 98 -0.13 -0.84 8.08
C ALA A 98 -0.39 -1.58 9.40
N ASN A 99 -1.53 -1.35 10.04
CA ASN A 99 -1.89 -2.03 11.28
C ASN A 99 -2.18 -3.52 11.05
N GLY A 100 -2.84 -3.89 9.95
CA GLY A 100 -3.04 -5.30 9.58
C GLY A 100 -1.71 -6.04 9.46
N LEU A 101 -0.81 -5.50 8.62
CA LEU A 101 0.53 -6.09 8.44
C LEU A 101 1.36 -6.10 9.73
N ARG A 102 1.34 -5.01 10.51
CA ARG A 102 2.04 -4.94 11.79
C ARG A 102 1.60 -6.05 12.74
N ASN A 103 0.30 -6.30 12.87
CA ASN A 103 -0.20 -7.37 13.73
C ASN A 103 0.22 -8.76 13.24
N ALA A 104 0.23 -8.98 11.93
CA ALA A 104 0.71 -10.23 11.35
C ALA A 104 2.22 -10.41 11.56
N LEU A 105 3.03 -9.38 11.27
CA LEU A 105 4.48 -9.41 11.46
C LEU A 105 4.89 -9.56 12.94
N ALA A 106 4.09 -9.05 13.87
CA ALA A 106 4.30 -9.19 15.31
C ALA A 106 3.78 -10.52 15.89
N GLY A 107 3.37 -11.47 15.06
CA GLY A 107 2.87 -12.78 15.52
C GLY A 107 1.55 -12.73 16.29
N ARG A 108 0.78 -11.62 16.20
CA ARG A 108 -0.53 -11.47 16.85
C ARG A 108 -1.68 -12.10 16.04
N ILE A 109 -1.41 -12.36 14.80
CA ILE A 109 -2.22 -13.15 13.89
C ILE A 109 -1.39 -14.40 13.55
N PRO A 110 -1.97 -15.58 13.45
CA PRO A 110 -1.25 -16.79 13.02
C PRO A 110 -0.46 -16.52 11.73
N GLN A 111 0.75 -17.06 11.65
CA GLN A 111 1.66 -16.79 10.52
C GLN A 111 1.05 -17.25 9.20
N GLU A 112 0.25 -18.30 9.22
CA GLU A 112 -0.48 -18.84 8.07
C GLU A 112 -1.50 -17.84 7.50
N GLU A 113 -1.99 -16.93 8.34
CA GLU A 113 -2.96 -15.91 7.92
C GLU A 113 -2.30 -14.68 7.27
N LEU A 114 -0.97 -14.54 7.34
CA LEU A 114 -0.27 -13.42 6.71
C LEU A 114 -0.54 -13.34 5.20
N TYR A 115 -0.65 -14.50 4.55
CA TYR A 115 -0.95 -14.58 3.11
C TYR A 115 -2.31 -15.20 2.83
N SER A 116 -3.25 -15.03 3.76
CA SER A 116 -4.65 -15.44 3.59
C SER A 116 -5.40 -14.52 2.62
N PRO A 117 -6.55 -14.98 2.06
CA PRO A 117 -7.45 -14.14 1.28
C PRO A 117 -7.96 -12.91 2.04
N GLU A 118 -8.13 -13.02 3.36
CA GLU A 118 -8.58 -11.94 4.25
C GLU A 118 -7.54 -10.83 4.31
N MET A 119 -6.26 -11.16 4.54
CA MET A 119 -5.17 -10.20 4.53
C MET A 119 -4.94 -9.63 3.13
N TYR A 120 -5.08 -10.44 2.08
CA TYR A 120 -5.06 -9.94 0.71
C TYR A 120 -6.16 -8.90 0.50
N GLY A 121 -7.38 -9.14 0.98
CA GLY A 121 -8.50 -8.20 0.91
C GLY A 121 -8.21 -6.84 1.57
N VAL A 122 -7.39 -6.81 2.64
CA VAL A 122 -6.92 -5.57 3.27
C VAL A 122 -6.03 -4.77 2.31
N MET A 123 -5.21 -5.46 1.50
CA MET A 123 -4.25 -4.84 0.58
C MET A 123 -4.85 -4.52 -0.79
N ASP A 124 -5.89 -5.24 -1.21
CA ASP A 124 -6.36 -5.29 -2.60
C ASP A 124 -6.78 -3.93 -3.15
N LEU A 125 -7.64 -3.19 -2.45
CA LEU A 125 -8.12 -1.89 -2.90
C LEU A 125 -7.08 -0.76 -2.89
N CYS A 126 -5.83 -1.02 -2.48
CA CYS A 126 -4.77 -0.03 -2.61
C CYS A 126 -4.39 0.15 -4.09
N LEU A 127 -4.61 1.34 -4.63
CA LEU A 127 -4.31 1.67 -6.03
C LEU A 127 -2.82 1.84 -6.33
N GLY A 128 -1.94 1.81 -5.32
CA GLY A 128 -0.51 2.07 -5.52
C GLY A 128 -0.20 3.51 -5.97
N CYS A 129 -1.08 4.46 -5.71
CA CYS A 129 -0.97 5.84 -6.20
C CYS A 129 0.13 6.67 -5.55
N LYS A 130 0.77 6.16 -4.49
CA LYS A 130 1.84 6.82 -3.71
C LYS A 130 1.47 8.15 -3.02
N ALA A 131 0.21 8.57 -3.01
CA ALA A 131 -0.22 9.75 -2.28
C ALA A 131 0.17 9.68 -0.78
N CYS A 132 0.18 8.49 -0.20
CA CYS A 132 0.65 8.27 1.17
C CYS A 132 2.12 8.65 1.36
N LYS A 133 3.01 8.43 0.38
CA LYS A 133 4.42 8.82 0.48
C LYS A 133 4.61 10.33 0.58
N SER A 134 3.75 11.11 -0.05
CA SER A 134 3.84 12.59 -0.08
C SER A 134 2.97 13.29 0.96
N GLU A 135 1.77 12.78 1.25
CA GLU A 135 0.81 13.45 2.13
C GLU A 135 0.84 12.95 3.58
N CYS A 136 1.40 11.75 3.84
CA CYS A 136 1.49 11.24 5.21
C CYS A 136 2.65 11.91 5.97
N PRO A 137 2.42 12.43 7.19
CA PRO A 137 3.49 13.01 8.01
C PRO A 137 4.67 12.05 8.25
N SER A 138 4.40 10.75 8.31
CA SER A 138 5.40 9.69 8.46
C SER A 138 5.88 9.11 7.12
N ALA A 139 5.50 9.70 5.99
CA ALA A 139 5.92 9.30 4.65
C ALA A 139 5.80 7.78 4.34
N VAL A 140 4.78 7.11 4.88
CA VAL A 140 4.55 5.66 4.70
C VAL A 140 4.36 5.34 3.21
N ASP A 141 5.24 4.52 2.63
CA ASP A 141 5.13 4.09 1.23
C ASP A 141 4.30 2.79 1.11
N MET A 142 3.00 2.90 1.30
CA MET A 142 2.10 1.75 1.22
C MET A 142 2.10 1.08 -0.16
N ALA A 143 2.40 1.81 -1.23
CA ALA A 143 2.49 1.22 -2.56
C ALA A 143 3.66 0.23 -2.67
N ARG A 144 4.81 0.58 -2.10
CA ARG A 144 5.99 -0.28 -2.04
C ARG A 144 5.77 -1.47 -1.10
N ILE A 145 5.18 -1.20 0.07
CA ILE A 145 4.80 -2.24 1.05
C ILE A 145 3.83 -3.25 0.42
N LYS A 146 2.79 -2.78 -0.29
CA LYS A 146 1.87 -3.66 -1.03
C LYS A 146 2.60 -4.50 -2.08
N SER A 147 3.53 -3.92 -2.81
CA SER A 147 4.26 -4.64 -3.85
C SER A 147 5.10 -5.79 -3.25
N GLU A 148 5.78 -5.54 -2.12
CA GLU A 148 6.50 -6.59 -1.38
C GLU A 148 5.54 -7.69 -0.91
N TYR A 149 4.45 -7.32 -0.25
CA TYR A 149 3.43 -8.26 0.21
C TYR A 149 2.90 -9.15 -0.94
N LEU A 150 2.58 -8.56 -2.10
CA LEU A 150 2.02 -9.29 -3.23
C LEU A 150 2.98 -10.31 -3.84
N VAL A 151 4.30 -10.07 -3.80
CA VAL A 151 5.28 -11.06 -4.26
C VAL A 151 5.16 -12.34 -3.44
N HIS A 152 5.11 -12.23 -2.12
CA HIS A 152 4.99 -13.37 -1.23
C HIS A 152 3.61 -14.02 -1.32
N TYR A 153 2.54 -13.21 -1.35
CA TYR A 153 1.19 -13.72 -1.53
C TYR A 153 1.05 -14.57 -2.79
N TYR A 154 1.56 -14.09 -3.93
CA TYR A 154 1.48 -14.85 -5.18
C TYR A 154 2.47 -16.01 -5.27
N ALA A 155 3.54 -16.01 -4.48
CA ALA A 155 4.43 -17.17 -4.37
C ALA A 155 3.71 -18.35 -3.70
N GLU A 156 2.87 -18.10 -2.70
CA GLU A 156 2.09 -19.13 -2.01
C GLU A 156 0.79 -19.49 -2.73
N ASN A 157 0.03 -18.50 -3.17
CA ASN A 157 -1.32 -18.68 -3.71
C ASN A 157 -1.38 -18.79 -5.24
N GLY A 158 -0.24 -18.62 -5.93
CA GLY A 158 -0.16 -18.61 -7.38
C GLY A 158 -0.55 -17.26 -8.01
N LEU A 159 0.04 -16.98 -9.16
CA LEU A 159 -0.22 -15.75 -9.91
C LEU A 159 -1.46 -15.91 -10.79
N PRO A 160 -2.50 -15.07 -10.66
CA PRO A 160 -3.68 -15.11 -11.52
C PRO A 160 -3.30 -15.00 -13.01
N LEU A 161 -4.03 -15.72 -13.87
CA LEU A 161 -3.79 -15.74 -15.33
C LEU A 161 -3.78 -14.32 -15.90
N PHE A 162 -4.71 -13.48 -15.49
CA PHE A 162 -4.78 -12.08 -15.92
C PHE A 162 -3.49 -11.32 -15.61
N ASN A 163 -2.97 -11.43 -14.39
CA ASN A 163 -1.74 -10.75 -13.96
C ASN A 163 -0.53 -11.27 -14.76
N ARG A 164 -0.47 -12.58 -15.03
CA ARG A 164 0.56 -13.20 -15.87
C ARG A 164 0.52 -12.67 -17.31
N MET A 165 -0.68 -12.58 -17.88
CA MET A 165 -0.88 -11.99 -19.21
C MET A 165 -0.46 -10.53 -19.27
N MET A 166 -0.85 -9.74 -18.26
CA MET A 166 -0.45 -8.31 -18.16
C MET A 166 1.07 -8.15 -18.06
N GLY A 167 1.75 -9.00 -17.30
CA GLY A 167 3.22 -9.01 -17.21
C GLY A 167 3.92 -9.35 -18.53
N LEU A 168 3.29 -10.13 -19.40
CA LEU A 168 3.84 -10.49 -20.71
C LEU A 168 3.59 -9.42 -21.81
N LEU A 169 2.62 -8.52 -21.62
CA LEU A 169 2.25 -7.51 -22.61
C LEU A 169 3.44 -6.70 -23.16
N PRO A 170 4.40 -6.21 -22.35
CA PRO A 170 5.53 -5.45 -22.87
C PRO A 170 6.37 -6.26 -23.86
N THR A 171 6.58 -7.55 -23.59
CA THR A 171 7.36 -8.46 -24.45
C THR A 171 6.57 -8.79 -25.73
N LEU A 172 5.28 -9.08 -25.60
CA LEU A 172 4.41 -9.33 -26.76
C LEU A 172 4.30 -8.10 -27.66
N ASN A 173 4.22 -6.91 -27.08
CA ASN A 173 4.18 -5.67 -27.84
C ASN A 173 5.49 -5.42 -28.60
N LYS A 174 6.65 -5.64 -27.96
CA LYS A 174 7.95 -5.55 -28.66
C LYS A 174 8.02 -6.50 -29.83
N LEU A 175 7.56 -7.75 -29.66
CA LEU A 175 7.55 -8.76 -30.71
C LEU A 175 6.59 -8.36 -31.86
N LEU A 176 5.37 -7.91 -31.53
CA LEU A 176 4.40 -7.45 -32.50
C LEU A 176 4.99 -6.35 -33.40
N TYR A 177 5.58 -5.32 -32.81
CA TYR A 177 6.15 -4.22 -33.58
C TYR A 177 7.41 -4.60 -34.35
N ARG A 178 8.17 -5.58 -33.85
CA ARG A 178 9.40 -6.05 -34.54
C ARG A 178 9.07 -6.90 -35.77
N VAL A 179 8.06 -7.77 -35.67
CA VAL A 179 7.80 -8.82 -36.67
C VAL A 179 6.55 -8.53 -37.52
N ALA A 180 5.52 -7.92 -36.93
CA ALA A 180 4.18 -7.83 -37.50
C ALA A 180 3.63 -6.40 -37.51
N ARG A 181 4.50 -5.38 -37.57
CA ARG A 181 4.09 -3.96 -37.59
C ARG A 181 3.00 -3.64 -38.64
N PRO A 182 3.06 -4.13 -39.89
CA PRO A 182 2.00 -3.88 -40.88
C PRO A 182 0.65 -4.51 -40.50
N LEU A 183 0.62 -5.48 -39.58
CA LEU A 183 -0.60 -6.11 -39.11
C LEU A 183 -1.28 -5.36 -37.93
N VAL A 184 -0.69 -4.29 -37.43
CA VAL A 184 -1.26 -3.51 -36.31
C VAL A 184 -2.70 -3.03 -36.59
N PRO A 185 -3.09 -2.57 -37.80
CA PRO A 185 -4.48 -2.21 -38.09
C PRO A 185 -5.43 -3.41 -37.94
N LEU A 186 -5.00 -4.60 -38.39
CA LEU A 186 -5.79 -5.84 -38.26
C LEU A 186 -5.95 -6.26 -36.80
N VAL A 187 -4.87 -6.16 -36.01
CA VAL A 187 -4.92 -6.39 -34.55
C VAL A 187 -5.91 -5.43 -33.89
N ASN A 188 -5.88 -4.15 -34.23
CA ASN A 188 -6.83 -3.18 -33.70
C ASN A 188 -8.28 -3.49 -34.06
N ALA A 189 -8.52 -3.93 -35.30
CA ALA A 189 -9.85 -4.33 -35.75
C ALA A 189 -10.34 -5.58 -34.99
N SER A 190 -9.46 -6.57 -34.81
CA SER A 190 -9.80 -7.81 -34.07
C SER A 190 -10.09 -7.51 -32.57
N LEU A 191 -9.32 -6.65 -31.92
CA LEU A 191 -9.55 -6.26 -30.51
C LEU A 191 -10.84 -5.46 -30.31
N ALA A 192 -11.29 -4.74 -31.33
CA ALA A 192 -12.56 -4.01 -31.31
C ALA A 192 -13.79 -4.90 -31.57
N SER A 193 -13.59 -6.13 -32.04
CA SER A 193 -14.66 -7.05 -32.41
C SER A 193 -15.47 -7.55 -31.21
N ALA A 194 -16.74 -7.90 -31.44
CA ALA A 194 -17.62 -8.46 -30.42
C ALA A 194 -17.10 -9.76 -29.80
N PRO A 195 -16.52 -10.72 -30.54
CA PRO A 195 -15.93 -11.93 -29.97
C PRO A 195 -14.77 -11.66 -29.06
N ALA A 196 -13.88 -10.71 -29.41
CA ALA A 196 -12.77 -10.33 -28.56
C ALA A 196 -13.25 -9.68 -27.26
N LYS A 197 -14.23 -8.78 -27.32
CA LYS A 197 -14.84 -8.17 -26.12
C LYS A 197 -15.46 -9.21 -25.20
N ALA A 198 -16.15 -10.20 -25.74
CA ALA A 198 -16.73 -11.30 -24.96
C ALA A 198 -15.63 -12.14 -24.27
N LEU A 199 -14.53 -12.44 -24.98
CA LEU A 199 -13.39 -13.15 -24.42
C LEU A 199 -12.71 -12.36 -23.30
N PHE A 200 -12.47 -11.06 -23.50
CA PHE A 200 -11.89 -10.18 -22.48
C PHE A 200 -12.81 -10.03 -21.27
N GLY A 201 -14.15 -10.06 -21.47
CA GLY A 201 -15.12 -10.09 -20.38
C GLY A 201 -14.94 -11.28 -19.43
N LYS A 202 -14.61 -12.47 -19.99
CA LYS A 202 -14.37 -13.68 -19.18
C LYS A 202 -13.10 -13.59 -18.31
N ILE A 203 -12.15 -12.75 -18.66
CA ILE A 203 -10.91 -12.54 -17.90
C ILE A 203 -10.92 -11.25 -17.06
N GLY A 204 -12.11 -10.65 -16.86
CA GLY A 204 -12.31 -9.54 -15.92
C GLY A 204 -12.27 -8.14 -16.52
N VAL A 205 -12.20 -7.98 -17.84
CA VAL A 205 -12.33 -6.67 -18.49
C VAL A 205 -13.80 -6.31 -18.63
N HIS A 206 -14.23 -5.17 -18.05
CA HIS A 206 -15.63 -4.76 -18.12
C HIS A 206 -16.08 -4.57 -19.58
N PRO A 207 -17.25 -5.10 -20.00
CA PRO A 207 -17.71 -5.08 -21.40
C PRO A 207 -17.84 -3.67 -22.03
N ALA A 208 -18.18 -2.67 -21.23
CA ALA A 208 -18.26 -1.27 -21.68
C ALA A 208 -16.89 -0.61 -21.87
N ARG A 209 -15.80 -1.27 -21.46
CA ARG A 209 -14.44 -0.71 -21.58
C ARG A 209 -13.93 -0.90 -23.02
N THR A 210 -13.49 0.20 -23.63
CA THR A 210 -12.78 0.15 -24.90
C THR A 210 -11.29 -0.03 -24.64
N LEU A 211 -10.68 -1.06 -25.21
CA LEU A 211 -9.24 -1.24 -25.13
C LEU A 211 -8.51 -0.16 -25.93
N PRO A 212 -7.35 0.31 -25.44
CA PRO A 212 -6.51 1.26 -26.18
C PRO A 212 -6.10 0.66 -27.53
N LYS A 213 -6.13 1.45 -28.58
CA LYS A 213 -5.62 1.04 -29.90
C LYS A 213 -4.10 1.08 -29.91
N TYR A 214 -3.49 0.13 -30.56
CA TYR A 214 -2.07 0.17 -30.88
C TYR A 214 -1.79 1.33 -31.85
N ALA A 215 -0.82 2.16 -31.53
CA ALA A 215 -0.37 3.24 -32.40
C ALA A 215 0.35 2.65 -33.66
N PRO A 216 0.44 3.38 -34.76
CA PRO A 216 1.21 2.92 -35.93
C PRO A 216 2.69 2.75 -35.64
N ASP A 217 3.20 3.42 -34.61
CA ASP A 217 4.59 3.36 -34.19
C ASP A 217 4.71 3.33 -32.67
N THR A 218 5.84 2.79 -32.17
CA THR A 218 6.13 2.78 -30.74
C THR A 218 6.68 4.13 -30.27
N PHE A 219 6.40 4.49 -29.01
CA PHE A 219 6.99 5.67 -28.41
C PHE A 219 8.53 5.67 -28.49
N SER A 220 9.16 4.54 -28.24
CA SER A 220 10.63 4.42 -28.31
C SER A 220 11.15 4.73 -29.71
N HIS A 221 10.51 4.18 -30.77
CA HIS A 221 10.93 4.46 -32.14
C HIS A 221 10.71 5.94 -32.49
N TRP A 222 9.55 6.50 -32.20
CA TRP A 222 9.25 7.92 -32.39
C TRP A 222 10.24 8.80 -31.61
N PHE A 223 10.55 8.46 -30.36
CA PHE A 223 11.48 9.23 -29.51
C PHE A 223 12.88 9.26 -30.08
N HIS A 224 13.40 8.10 -30.55
CA HIS A 224 14.74 8.04 -31.15
C HIS A 224 14.80 8.62 -32.55
N ALA A 225 13.71 8.58 -33.31
CA ALA A 225 13.67 9.17 -34.67
C ALA A 225 13.49 10.71 -34.63
N ARG A 226 13.14 11.28 -33.52
CA ARG A 226 12.97 12.71 -33.36
C ARG A 226 14.35 13.39 -33.32
N SER A 227 14.59 14.36 -34.20
CA SER A 227 15.79 15.19 -34.13
C SER A 227 15.86 15.86 -32.77
N GLN A 228 16.99 15.74 -32.08
CA GLN A 228 17.24 16.56 -30.90
C GLN A 228 17.31 18.00 -31.38
N GLY A 229 16.25 18.76 -31.18
CA GLY A 229 16.31 20.20 -31.39
C GLY A 229 17.36 20.81 -30.45
N PRO A 230 17.95 21.94 -30.81
CA PRO A 230 18.82 22.65 -29.90
C PRO A 230 18.08 22.94 -28.62
N GLY A 231 18.67 22.52 -27.46
CA GLY A 231 18.13 22.75 -26.11
C GLY A 231 18.15 24.23 -25.77
#